data_dde84ecc8d745faf10bb96562fe908da
#
_entry.id   dde84ecc8d745faf10bb96562fe908da
#
_cell.length_a   1.000
_cell.length_b   1.000
_cell.length_c   1.000
_cell.angle_alpha   90.00
_cell.angle_beta   90.00
_cell.angle_gamma   90.00
#
_symmetry.space_group_name_H-M   'P 1'
#
loop_
_entity.id
_entity.type
_entity.pdbx_description
1 polymer ?
#
loop_
_entity_poly.entity_id
_entity_poly.type
_entity_poly.pdbx_seq_one_letter_code
_entity_poly.pdbx_strand_id
1 'polypeptide(L)'
;AKIQPHLPFAGHRPPVVTRAEFATTGFTLAHLDGTRLHGWRMPSTLVTEVKHLSHAEPFTYAYYDGIDKVSHEFGIGDHFDAEVAAADRLVGDLLSVVPKGTAVVITSDHGQVHVGADVVPLAPEVLARVTLQSGEGRFRWLHARPGHATKLRDEAEAHHGHQAWVRSREEIIDEGWFG
;
A
#
# COMPACT_ATOMS: atom_id res chain seq x y z
N ALA A 1 6.52 9.88 -18.96
CA ALA A 1 5.97 8.52 -18.99
C ALA A 1 4.93 8.42 -17.87
N LYS A 2 3.75 7.86 -18.15
CA LYS A 2 2.77 7.57 -17.09
C LYS A 2 3.31 6.39 -16.30
N ILE A 3 3.32 6.51 -14.96
CA ILE A 3 3.71 5.43 -14.05
C ILE A 3 2.73 4.25 -14.20
N GLN A 4 1.44 4.54 -14.38
CA GLN A 4 0.40 3.56 -14.62
C GLN A 4 -0.20 3.80 -16.03
N PRO A 5 0.09 2.93 -17.00
CA PRO A 5 -0.42 3.09 -18.36
C PRO A 5 -1.87 2.60 -18.53
N HIS A 6 -2.32 1.71 -17.63
CA HIS A 6 -3.67 1.16 -17.68
C HIS A 6 -4.61 1.95 -16.78
N LEU A 7 -5.82 2.21 -17.30
CA LEU A 7 -6.86 2.84 -16.50
C LEU A 7 -7.36 1.85 -15.43
N PRO A 8 -7.49 2.29 -14.16
CA PRO A 8 -8.09 1.45 -13.13
C PRO A 8 -9.52 1.07 -13.51
N PHE A 9 -10.00 -0.01 -12.95
CA PHE A 9 -11.36 -0.53 -13.19
C PHE A 9 -11.71 -0.71 -14.67
N ALA A 10 -10.74 -1.10 -15.50
CA ALA A 10 -10.89 -1.30 -16.95
C ALA A 10 -11.48 -0.06 -17.67
N GLY A 11 -11.18 1.13 -17.20
CA GLY A 11 -11.66 2.39 -17.74
C GLY A 11 -13.04 2.85 -17.26
N HIS A 12 -13.71 2.06 -16.42
CA HIS A 12 -14.90 2.52 -15.71
C HIS A 12 -14.52 3.59 -14.67
N ARG A 13 -15.49 4.43 -14.32
CA ARG A 13 -15.30 5.55 -13.37
C ARG A 13 -16.16 5.36 -12.12
N PRO A 14 -15.92 4.29 -11.32
CA PRO A 14 -16.71 4.07 -10.13
C PRO A 14 -16.43 5.14 -9.07
N PRO A 15 -17.35 5.34 -8.10
CA PRO A 15 -17.03 6.07 -6.89
C PRO A 15 -16.01 5.29 -6.05
N VAL A 16 -15.05 6.05 -5.52
CA VAL A 16 -14.01 5.57 -4.61
C VAL A 16 -14.11 6.38 -3.32
N VAL A 17 -14.52 5.71 -2.25
CA VAL A 17 -14.65 6.29 -0.90
C VAL A 17 -13.33 6.07 -0.16
N THR A 18 -12.55 7.11 0.01
CA THR A 18 -11.23 7.06 0.65
C THR A 18 -11.04 8.24 1.60
N ARG A 19 -9.93 8.27 2.37
CA ARG A 19 -9.65 9.46 3.19
C ARG A 19 -9.58 10.72 2.35
N ALA A 20 -10.19 11.80 2.82
CA ALA A 20 -10.18 13.09 2.12
C ALA A 20 -8.74 13.59 1.88
N GLU A 21 -7.82 13.28 2.79
CA GLU A 21 -6.42 13.67 2.73
C GLU A 21 -5.65 12.97 1.60
N PHE A 22 -6.16 11.84 1.10
CA PHE A 22 -5.50 11.09 0.03
C PHE A 22 -5.81 11.59 -1.38
N ALA A 23 -6.78 12.49 -1.52
CA ALA A 23 -7.27 12.95 -2.83
C ALA A 23 -6.16 13.49 -3.76
N THR A 24 -5.10 14.10 -3.18
CA THR A 24 -4.01 14.72 -3.94
C THR A 24 -2.67 14.00 -3.79
N THR A 25 -2.66 12.79 -3.19
CA THR A 25 -1.42 12.03 -3.05
C THR A 25 -0.96 11.47 -4.40
N GLY A 26 0.35 11.27 -4.55
CA GLY A 26 0.93 10.68 -5.76
C GLY A 26 0.37 9.28 -6.05
N PHE A 27 0.10 8.48 -5.00
CA PHE A 27 -0.53 7.17 -5.14
C PHE A 27 -1.93 7.30 -5.75
N THR A 28 -2.80 8.14 -5.19
CA THR A 28 -4.16 8.35 -5.70
C THR A 28 -4.16 8.84 -7.14
N LEU A 29 -3.30 9.83 -7.46
CA LEU A 29 -3.19 10.37 -8.81
C LEU A 29 -2.68 9.33 -9.82
N ALA A 30 -1.84 8.40 -9.40
CA ALA A 30 -1.31 7.35 -10.28
C ALA A 30 -2.29 6.18 -10.43
N HIS A 31 -2.89 5.70 -9.34
CA HIS A 31 -3.65 4.45 -9.32
C HIS A 31 -5.16 4.61 -9.40
N LEU A 32 -5.69 5.79 -9.09
CA LEU A 32 -7.13 6.07 -9.11
C LEU A 32 -7.51 7.17 -10.11
N ASP A 33 -6.62 7.47 -11.07
CA ASP A 33 -6.89 8.45 -12.13
C ASP A 33 -8.16 8.07 -12.91
N GLY A 34 -9.05 9.03 -13.08
CA GLY A 34 -10.32 8.85 -13.78
C GLY A 34 -11.47 8.30 -12.91
N THR A 35 -11.26 7.91 -11.67
CA THR A 35 -12.32 7.56 -10.73
C THR A 35 -12.99 8.80 -10.13
N ARG A 36 -14.11 8.61 -9.42
CA ARG A 36 -14.80 9.68 -8.69
C ARG A 36 -14.50 9.54 -7.21
N LEU A 37 -13.64 10.42 -6.67
CA LEU A 37 -13.21 10.37 -5.28
C LEU A 37 -14.26 11.00 -4.35
N HIS A 38 -14.61 10.27 -3.30
CA HIS A 38 -15.47 10.68 -2.19
C HIS A 38 -14.66 10.62 -0.90
N GLY A 39 -14.37 11.78 -0.34
CA GLY A 39 -13.50 11.89 0.83
C GLY A 39 -14.24 11.66 2.15
N TRP A 40 -13.85 10.66 2.91
CA TRP A 40 -14.30 10.52 4.30
C TRP A 40 -13.26 11.07 5.29
N ARG A 41 -13.71 11.44 6.51
CA ARG A 41 -12.84 11.95 7.58
C ARG A 41 -12.89 11.13 8.86
N MET A 42 -14.04 10.54 9.14
CA MET A 42 -14.29 9.65 10.29
C MET A 42 -15.01 8.40 9.80
N PRO A 43 -14.86 7.24 10.48
CA PRO A 43 -15.55 6.00 10.08
C PRO A 43 -17.05 6.18 9.83
N SER A 44 -17.73 6.99 10.65
CA SER A 44 -19.15 7.29 10.45
C SER A 44 -19.46 7.99 9.12
N THR A 45 -18.55 8.85 8.64
CA THR A 45 -18.72 9.51 7.34
C THR A 45 -18.40 8.56 6.18
N LEU A 46 -17.50 7.58 6.36
CA LEU A 46 -17.30 6.50 5.41
C LEU A 46 -18.58 5.68 5.23
N VAL A 47 -19.22 5.27 6.33
CA VAL A 47 -20.50 4.53 6.29
C VAL A 47 -21.58 5.33 5.56
N THR A 48 -21.67 6.63 5.83
CA THR A 48 -22.65 7.52 5.19
C THR A 48 -22.42 7.64 3.68
N GLU A 49 -21.18 7.83 3.24
CA GLU A 49 -20.83 7.88 1.82
C GLU A 49 -21.15 6.56 1.12
N VAL A 50 -20.75 5.43 1.70
CA VAL A 50 -21.06 4.10 1.15
C VAL A 50 -22.57 3.89 1.06
N LYS A 51 -23.35 4.29 2.08
CA LYS A 51 -24.81 4.23 2.03
C LYS A 51 -25.38 4.95 0.82
N HIS A 52 -25.00 6.21 0.62
CA HIS A 52 -25.52 7.01 -0.49
C HIS A 52 -25.13 6.43 -1.84
N LEU A 53 -23.87 6.04 -1.99
CA LEU A 53 -23.33 5.56 -3.26
C LEU A 53 -23.83 4.16 -3.62
N SER A 54 -23.92 3.24 -2.67
CA SER A 54 -24.40 1.87 -2.94
C SER A 54 -25.87 1.79 -3.35
N HIS A 55 -26.67 2.83 -3.08
CA HIS A 55 -28.04 2.93 -3.55
C HIS A 55 -28.16 3.57 -4.96
N ALA A 56 -27.12 4.26 -5.40
CA ALA A 56 -27.13 4.99 -6.67
C ALA A 56 -26.24 4.34 -7.74
N GLU A 57 -25.28 3.54 -7.36
CA GLU A 57 -24.24 3.04 -8.24
C GLU A 57 -24.16 1.50 -8.21
N PRO A 58 -23.87 0.86 -9.33
CA PRO A 58 -23.75 -0.60 -9.40
C PRO A 58 -22.50 -1.13 -8.70
N PHE A 59 -21.48 -0.30 -8.47
CA PHE A 59 -20.23 -0.66 -7.81
C PHE A 59 -19.69 0.55 -7.05
N THR A 60 -19.24 0.31 -5.83
CA THR A 60 -18.55 1.29 -4.97
C THR A 60 -17.32 0.65 -4.37
N TYR A 61 -16.16 1.29 -4.52
CA TYR A 61 -14.92 0.90 -3.83
C TYR A 61 -14.76 1.76 -2.58
N ALA A 62 -14.54 1.12 -1.43
CA ALA A 62 -14.28 1.82 -0.18
C ALA A 62 -12.95 1.35 0.42
N TYR A 63 -12.15 2.30 0.89
CA TYR A 63 -10.84 2.05 1.49
C TYR A 63 -10.80 2.57 2.93
N TYR A 64 -10.33 1.72 3.83
CA TYR A 64 -10.09 2.03 5.23
C TYR A 64 -8.66 1.65 5.61
N ASP A 65 -7.91 2.59 6.15
CA ASP A 65 -6.48 2.48 6.46
C ASP A 65 -6.19 2.27 7.96
N GLY A 66 -7.20 2.14 8.81
CA GLY A 66 -7.04 2.16 10.27
C GLY A 66 -6.14 1.06 10.79
N ILE A 67 -6.37 -0.20 10.35
CA ILE A 67 -5.58 -1.35 10.81
C ILE A 67 -4.11 -1.20 10.43
N ASP A 68 -3.83 -0.84 9.18
CA ASP A 68 -2.47 -0.64 8.69
C ASP A 68 -1.76 0.49 9.45
N LYS A 69 -2.42 1.62 9.59
CA LYS A 69 -1.90 2.79 10.29
C LYS A 69 -1.56 2.48 11.75
N VAL A 70 -2.45 1.80 12.46
CA VAL A 70 -2.24 1.43 13.88
C VAL A 70 -1.09 0.42 14.00
N SER A 71 -1.01 -0.56 13.09
CA SER A 71 0.09 -1.53 13.10
C SER A 71 1.46 -0.90 12.85
N HIS A 72 1.53 0.10 11.98
CA HIS A 72 2.77 0.83 11.71
C HIS A 72 3.23 1.68 12.91
N GLU A 73 2.30 2.24 13.68
CA GLU A 73 2.61 3.13 14.79
C GLU A 73 2.87 2.37 16.10
N PHE A 74 2.06 1.35 16.39
CA PHE A 74 2.06 0.65 17.69
C PHE A 74 2.51 -0.82 17.62
N GLY A 75 2.68 -1.36 16.41
CA GLY A 75 2.94 -2.79 16.21
C GLY A 75 1.68 -3.64 16.44
N ILE A 76 1.89 -4.97 16.53
CA ILE A 76 0.84 -5.94 16.85
C ILE A 76 0.74 -6.08 18.38
N GLY A 77 -0.43 -5.79 18.94
CA GLY A 77 -0.71 -5.80 20.38
C GLY A 77 -2.06 -5.14 20.67
N ASP A 78 -2.26 -4.66 21.88
CA ASP A 78 -3.56 -4.16 22.36
C ASP A 78 -4.19 -3.08 21.47
N HIS A 79 -3.38 -2.17 20.93
CA HIS A 79 -3.87 -1.14 20.00
C HIS A 79 -4.34 -1.75 18.67
N PHE A 80 -3.57 -2.70 18.14
CA PHE A 80 -3.94 -3.42 16.93
C PHE A 80 -5.23 -4.22 17.14
N ASP A 81 -5.35 -4.96 18.23
CA ASP A 81 -6.54 -5.76 18.54
C ASP A 81 -7.78 -4.87 18.71
N ALA A 82 -7.62 -3.72 19.36
CA ALA A 82 -8.69 -2.75 19.50
C ALA A 82 -9.14 -2.18 18.15
N GLU A 83 -8.20 -1.92 17.23
CA GLU A 83 -8.49 -1.41 15.90
C GLU A 83 -9.14 -2.49 15.01
N VAL A 84 -8.71 -3.74 15.09
CA VAL A 84 -9.36 -4.87 14.42
C VAL A 84 -10.81 -5.00 14.88
N ALA A 85 -11.06 -4.92 16.18
CA ALA A 85 -12.41 -4.93 16.73
C ALA A 85 -13.25 -3.70 16.30
N ALA A 86 -12.62 -2.55 16.10
CA ALA A 86 -13.29 -1.36 15.56
C ALA A 86 -13.63 -1.54 14.07
N ALA A 87 -12.71 -2.11 13.31
CA ALA A 87 -12.93 -2.43 11.89
C ALA A 87 -14.05 -3.48 11.70
N ASP A 88 -14.14 -4.48 12.57
CA ASP A 88 -15.25 -5.46 12.55
C ASP A 88 -16.61 -4.78 12.76
N ARG A 89 -16.70 -3.86 13.74
CA ARG A 89 -17.90 -3.04 13.92
C ARG A 89 -18.22 -2.18 12.69
N LEU A 90 -17.19 -1.57 12.09
CA LEU A 90 -17.36 -0.77 10.88
C LEU A 90 -17.92 -1.62 9.73
N VAL A 91 -17.46 -2.86 9.58
CA VAL A 91 -18.02 -3.81 8.61
C VAL A 91 -19.50 -4.08 8.90
N GLY A 92 -19.86 -4.31 10.17
CA GLY A 92 -21.26 -4.47 10.58
C GLY A 92 -22.13 -3.25 10.21
N ASP A 93 -21.63 -2.05 10.46
CA ASP A 93 -22.30 -0.81 10.08
C ASP A 93 -22.49 -0.68 8.57
N LEU A 94 -21.45 -1.01 7.78
CA LEU A 94 -21.52 -1.01 6.32
C LEU A 94 -22.56 -2.02 5.80
N LEU A 95 -22.56 -3.24 6.32
CA LEU A 95 -23.55 -4.27 5.95
C LEU A 95 -24.98 -3.84 6.26
N SER A 96 -25.18 -3.04 7.31
CA SER A 96 -26.51 -2.55 7.69
C SER A 96 -27.08 -1.50 6.75
N VAL A 97 -26.25 -0.80 6.00
CA VAL A 97 -26.67 0.35 5.18
C VAL A 97 -26.67 0.07 3.67
N VAL A 98 -26.07 -1.01 3.20
CA VAL A 98 -26.09 -1.38 1.78
C VAL A 98 -27.42 -2.02 1.38
N PRO A 99 -27.88 -1.89 0.11
CA PRO A 99 -29.13 -2.49 -0.35
C PRO A 99 -29.13 -4.01 -0.20
N LYS A 100 -30.32 -4.58 0.01
CA LYS A 100 -30.47 -6.05 0.00
C LYS A 100 -30.04 -6.65 -1.34
N GLY A 101 -29.26 -7.71 -1.29
CA GLY A 101 -28.70 -8.37 -2.48
C GLY A 101 -27.38 -7.78 -2.97
N THR A 102 -26.82 -6.78 -2.28
CA THR A 102 -25.47 -6.31 -2.54
C THR A 102 -24.45 -7.38 -2.17
N ALA A 103 -23.55 -7.70 -3.10
CA ALA A 103 -22.36 -8.48 -2.80
C ALA A 103 -21.31 -7.55 -2.18
N VAL A 104 -20.84 -7.88 -0.98
CA VAL A 104 -19.76 -7.16 -0.29
C VAL A 104 -18.53 -8.04 -0.30
N VAL A 105 -17.42 -7.51 -0.82
CA VAL A 105 -16.11 -8.17 -0.82
C VAL A 105 -15.17 -7.37 0.06
N ILE A 106 -14.59 -8.02 1.06
CA ILE A 106 -13.61 -7.43 1.97
C ILE A 106 -12.27 -8.09 1.67
N THR A 107 -11.26 -7.28 1.41
CA THR A 107 -9.92 -7.75 1.12
C THR A 107 -8.88 -6.81 1.71
N SER A 108 -7.65 -7.29 1.85
CA SER A 108 -6.48 -6.47 2.18
C SER A 108 -5.46 -6.59 1.06
N ASP A 109 -4.59 -5.62 0.93
CA ASP A 109 -3.45 -5.60 0.02
C ASP A 109 -2.29 -6.45 0.55
N HIS A 110 -2.14 -6.57 1.87
CA HIS A 110 -1.16 -7.44 2.55
C HIS A 110 -1.64 -7.76 3.97
N GLY A 111 -0.91 -8.65 4.63
CA GLY A 111 -1.06 -8.93 6.04
C GLY A 111 -0.08 -8.12 6.89
N GLN A 112 -0.13 -8.33 8.20
CA GLN A 112 0.76 -7.73 9.18
C GLN A 112 1.59 -8.80 9.88
N VAL A 113 2.87 -8.52 10.15
CA VAL A 113 3.74 -9.39 10.94
C VAL A 113 4.49 -8.57 11.98
N HIS A 114 4.75 -9.18 13.12
CA HIS A 114 5.59 -8.56 14.13
C HIS A 114 7.06 -8.69 13.72
N VAL A 115 7.71 -7.55 13.45
CA VAL A 115 9.12 -7.50 13.04
C VAL A 115 10.05 -7.53 14.27
N GLY A 116 9.60 -6.96 15.40
CA GLY A 116 10.39 -6.90 16.62
C GLY A 116 11.74 -6.19 16.42
N ALA A 117 12.81 -6.85 16.86
CA ALA A 117 14.18 -6.35 16.72
C ALA A 117 14.85 -6.77 15.40
N ASP A 118 14.15 -7.51 14.52
CA ASP A 118 14.71 -8.06 13.29
C ASP A 118 14.84 -7.02 12.17
N VAL A 119 15.25 -5.80 12.55
CA VAL A 119 15.55 -4.74 11.58
C VAL A 119 17.01 -4.84 11.19
N VAL A 120 17.27 -5.15 9.93
CA VAL A 120 18.62 -5.24 9.38
C VAL A 120 19.02 -3.90 8.76
N PRO A 121 19.95 -3.16 9.38
CA PRO A 121 20.51 -1.96 8.78
C PRO A 121 21.40 -2.30 7.59
N LEU A 122 21.45 -1.45 6.58
CA LEU A 122 22.42 -1.60 5.51
C LEU A 122 23.83 -1.36 6.04
N ALA A 123 24.78 -2.18 5.59
CA ALA A 123 26.19 -2.05 5.94
C ALA A 123 26.75 -0.67 5.50
N PRO A 124 27.65 -0.06 6.28
CA PRO A 124 28.26 1.23 5.95
C PRO A 124 28.93 1.24 4.56
N GLU A 125 29.54 0.13 4.15
CA GLU A 125 30.19 -0.06 2.85
C GLU A 125 29.18 0.06 1.71
N VAL A 126 28.00 -0.53 1.87
CA VAL A 126 26.87 -0.42 0.93
C VAL A 126 26.38 1.02 0.88
N LEU A 127 26.11 1.61 2.06
CA LEU A 127 25.62 2.99 2.17
C LEU A 127 26.59 4.02 1.54
N ALA A 128 27.88 3.80 1.65
CA ALA A 128 28.90 4.69 1.06
C ALA A 128 28.79 4.81 -0.48
N ARG A 129 28.13 3.84 -1.15
CA ARG A 129 27.93 3.82 -2.59
C ARG A 129 26.54 4.24 -3.05
N VAL A 130 25.65 4.51 -2.11
CA VAL A 130 24.26 4.90 -2.38
C VAL A 130 24.13 6.42 -2.38
N THR A 131 23.39 6.94 -3.36
CA THR A 131 22.99 8.36 -3.41
C THR A 131 21.64 8.57 -2.77
N LEU A 132 20.70 7.62 -2.99
CA LEU A 132 19.33 7.68 -2.55
C LEU A 132 18.83 6.27 -2.29
N GLN A 133 18.00 6.10 -1.29
CA GLN A 133 17.21 4.90 -1.06
C GLN A 133 15.73 5.20 -1.32
N SER A 134 15.02 4.25 -1.91
CA SER A 134 13.56 4.29 -2.07
C SER A 134 12.98 2.89 -1.90
N GLY A 135 11.66 2.78 -1.88
CA GLY A 135 10.97 1.54 -1.56
C GLY A 135 10.50 1.52 -0.12
N GLU A 136 10.42 0.35 0.48
CA GLU A 136 9.91 0.14 1.82
C GLU A 136 10.79 -0.83 2.64
N GLY A 137 10.36 -1.22 3.84
CA GLY A 137 11.17 -2.02 4.75
C GLY A 137 11.67 -3.36 4.20
N ARG A 138 10.85 -4.04 3.38
CA ARG A 138 11.19 -5.36 2.81
C ARG A 138 11.69 -5.32 1.38
N PHE A 139 11.47 -4.22 0.68
CA PHE A 139 11.91 -4.04 -0.70
C PHE A 139 12.51 -2.65 -0.88
N ARG A 140 13.82 -2.57 -1.10
CA ARG A 140 14.56 -1.31 -1.20
C ARG A 140 15.24 -1.16 -2.54
N TRP A 141 15.04 -0.03 -3.18
CA TRP A 141 15.87 0.42 -4.29
C TRP A 141 17.07 1.19 -3.77
N LEU A 142 18.26 0.70 -4.07
CA LEU A 142 19.51 1.37 -3.75
C LEU A 142 20.03 2.07 -5.01
N HIS A 143 19.90 3.37 -5.07
CA HIS A 143 20.35 4.17 -6.20
C HIS A 143 21.83 4.43 -6.09
N ALA A 144 22.62 3.81 -6.98
CA ALA A 144 24.07 3.90 -6.96
C ALA A 144 24.58 5.32 -7.25
N ARG A 145 25.68 5.69 -6.66
CA ARG A 145 26.48 6.85 -7.13
C ARG A 145 26.94 6.61 -8.56
N PRO A 146 27.14 7.68 -9.36
CA PRO A 146 27.64 7.53 -10.73
C PRO A 146 28.90 6.66 -10.79
N GLY A 147 28.90 5.64 -11.66
CA GLY A 147 30.01 4.69 -11.83
C GLY A 147 30.16 3.64 -10.73
N HIS A 148 29.26 3.57 -9.73
CA HIS A 148 29.38 2.64 -8.60
C HIS A 148 28.39 1.47 -8.65
N ALA A 149 27.57 1.31 -9.69
CA ALA A 149 26.49 0.32 -9.73
C ALA A 149 26.97 -1.11 -9.47
N THR A 150 27.99 -1.59 -10.21
CA THR A 150 28.53 -2.93 -10.05
C THR A 150 29.10 -3.15 -8.64
N LYS A 151 29.91 -2.19 -8.15
CA LYS A 151 30.47 -2.29 -6.81
C LYS A 151 29.41 -2.26 -5.71
N LEU A 152 28.34 -1.47 -5.89
CA LEU A 152 27.21 -1.46 -4.96
C LEU A 152 26.54 -2.83 -4.90
N ARG A 153 26.28 -3.44 -6.06
CA ARG A 153 25.68 -4.75 -6.15
C ARG A 153 26.54 -5.81 -5.47
N ASP A 154 27.86 -5.82 -5.75
CA ASP A 154 28.79 -6.79 -5.18
C ASP A 154 28.94 -6.64 -3.66
N GLU A 155 28.99 -5.43 -3.14
CA GLU A 155 29.01 -5.17 -1.70
C GLU A 155 27.68 -5.49 -1.03
N ALA A 156 26.56 -5.18 -1.66
CA ALA A 156 25.24 -5.55 -1.13
C ALA A 156 25.10 -7.08 -1.07
N GLU A 157 25.53 -7.82 -2.09
CA GLU A 157 25.54 -9.27 -2.08
C GLU A 157 26.47 -9.82 -1.00
N ALA A 158 27.67 -9.30 -0.86
CA ALA A 158 28.63 -9.76 0.13
C ALA A 158 28.17 -9.58 1.59
N HIS A 159 27.51 -8.44 1.87
CA HIS A 159 27.06 -8.11 3.23
C HIS A 159 25.67 -8.65 3.55
N HIS A 160 24.78 -8.76 2.57
CA HIS A 160 23.36 -9.04 2.79
C HIS A 160 22.81 -10.24 2.02
N GLY A 161 23.54 -10.82 1.07
CA GLY A 161 23.06 -11.93 0.25
C GLY A 161 22.67 -13.19 1.01
N HIS A 162 23.14 -13.36 2.25
CA HIS A 162 22.76 -14.48 3.14
C HIS A 162 21.35 -14.31 3.76
N GLN A 163 20.74 -13.12 3.68
CA GLN A 163 19.45 -12.78 4.30
C GLN A 163 18.51 -12.00 3.37
N ALA A 164 18.99 -11.58 2.19
CA ALA A 164 18.19 -10.82 1.23
C ALA A 164 18.57 -11.23 -0.21
N TRP A 165 17.61 -11.14 -1.09
CA TRP A 165 17.87 -11.25 -2.54
C TRP A 165 18.42 -9.93 -3.05
N VAL A 166 19.64 -9.94 -3.52
CA VAL A 166 20.29 -8.78 -4.13
C VAL A 166 20.27 -8.95 -5.65
N ARG A 167 19.69 -7.98 -6.35
CA ARG A 167 19.56 -7.99 -7.81
C ARG A 167 19.84 -6.61 -8.36
N SER A 168 20.44 -6.56 -9.53
CA SER A 168 20.49 -5.34 -10.32
C SER A 168 19.12 -5.08 -10.96
N ARG A 169 18.91 -3.86 -11.44
CA ARG A 169 17.70 -3.49 -12.18
C ARG A 169 17.54 -4.35 -13.44
N GLU A 170 18.62 -4.61 -14.13
CA GLU A 170 18.67 -5.42 -15.35
C GLU A 170 18.27 -6.87 -15.04
N GLU A 171 18.85 -7.47 -14.00
CA GLU A 171 18.51 -8.83 -13.55
C GLU A 171 17.00 -8.94 -13.20
N ILE A 172 16.43 -7.98 -12.47
CA ILE A 172 15.01 -7.99 -12.12
C ILE A 172 14.10 -7.93 -13.37
N ILE A 173 14.51 -7.14 -14.37
CA ILE A 173 13.77 -7.03 -15.63
C ILE A 173 13.85 -8.34 -16.40
N ASP A 174 15.04 -8.91 -16.53
CA ASP A 174 15.28 -10.15 -17.27
C ASP A 174 14.62 -11.36 -16.61
N GLU A 175 14.57 -11.38 -15.28
CA GLU A 175 13.89 -12.40 -14.47
C GLU A 175 12.36 -12.21 -14.41
N GLY A 176 11.82 -11.10 -14.91
CA GLY A 176 10.37 -10.82 -14.97
C GLY A 176 9.70 -10.62 -13.61
N TRP A 177 10.39 -10.05 -12.62
CA TRP A 177 9.86 -9.89 -11.24
C TRP A 177 8.61 -9.01 -11.16
N PHE A 178 8.41 -8.12 -12.10
CA PHE A 178 7.27 -7.20 -12.13
C PHE A 178 6.36 -7.40 -13.36
N GLY A 179 6.48 -8.50 -14.06
CA GLY A 179 5.68 -8.82 -15.25
C GLY A 179 6.26 -8.29 -16.55
#